data_fce6e2310b5b646c030125a5d9a8ae34
#
_entry.id   fce6e2310b5b646c030125a5d9a8ae34
#
_cell.length_a   1.000
_cell.length_b   1.000
_cell.length_c   1.000
_cell.angle_alpha   90.00
_cell.angle_beta   90.00
_cell.angle_gamma   90.00
#
_symmetry.space_group_name_H-M   'P 1'
#
loop_
_entity.id
_entity.type
_entity.pdbx_description
1 polymer ?
#
loop_
_entity_poly.entity_id
_entity_poly.type
_entity_poly.pdbx_seq_one_letter_code
_entity_poly.pdbx_strand_id
1 'polypeptide(L)'
;MGAYTGNRRYNLQQVLNPKNVAVVGASSNPAKVGNSVLKSLTSNQDLKVYPVNPKIREVEGLKVYPSLSVIPSKVDLTVIAVPRDKVISSVKESVGKGVKGIVIISSGFKEADDQEGPLLQSDLTKICTEPGVRIFGPNIFGFVNVVSNVNASFTPMFSSLRKGHVAVVSQSGGICHYLIHNYIDDLGFSYIIHVGNRCDVDFPEVLSFLKDDVHTRVITLYIEGVDDARELYYAISETAKKKPVIALKAGKSAIADKASKSHTGSLSGNYQLYRCAMKQAGALVVDSPIELLDLAKALTMFRKVKNGGVAIIAIQAGLGFMALDIIEETGGVMAKFKPETSKVLHKLLPPITIRDNPIDIAFSGLNIDIMESVLEAVARDESVGLILFAYAAAPPTWTIPSEAISSLFGRIEKPVIVVYSSTMEDFRKFKSEMEHFGVPTYSSLERAAKIAAMISKYSKQLSAYKLG
;
A
#
# COMPACT_ATOMS: atom_id res chain seq x y z
N MET A 1 -12.77 -3.41 -27.68
CA MET A 1 -11.83 -2.33 -27.32
C MET A 1 -12.62 -1.04 -27.15
N GLY A 2 -13.21 -0.82 -26.02
CA GLY A 2 -13.85 0.44 -25.65
C GLY A 2 -12.80 1.30 -24.95
N ALA A 3 -12.25 2.25 -25.67
CA ALA A 3 -11.32 3.20 -25.10
C ALA A 3 -12.04 4.01 -24.02
N TYR A 4 -11.57 3.93 -22.76
CA TYR A 4 -11.92 4.85 -21.68
C TYR A 4 -11.29 6.23 -21.94
N THR A 5 -11.57 6.79 -23.11
CA THR A 5 -11.27 8.16 -23.51
C THR A 5 -12.55 8.99 -23.43
N GLY A 6 -13.24 8.90 -22.31
CA GLY A 6 -14.19 9.95 -21.94
C GLY A 6 -13.39 11.23 -21.79
N ASN A 7 -13.75 12.25 -22.56
CA ASN A 7 -13.17 13.58 -22.58
C ASN A 7 -13.41 14.28 -21.22
N ARG A 8 -12.86 13.69 -20.12
CA ARG A 8 -13.02 14.22 -18.76
C ARG A 8 -12.10 15.43 -18.60
N ARG A 9 -12.69 16.56 -18.34
CA ARG A 9 -12.02 17.89 -18.30
C ARG A 9 -10.86 17.98 -17.32
N TYR A 10 -10.86 17.15 -16.24
CA TYR A 10 -9.80 17.14 -15.22
C TYR A 10 -9.30 15.74 -14.97
N ASN A 11 -7.98 15.58 -14.93
CA ASN A 11 -7.33 14.33 -14.52
C ASN A 11 -7.14 14.30 -12.98
N LEU A 12 -6.90 13.12 -12.42
CA LEU A 12 -6.73 12.96 -10.97
C LEU A 12 -5.53 13.74 -10.42
N GLN A 13 -4.48 13.95 -11.19
CA GLN A 13 -3.33 14.75 -10.76
C GLN A 13 -3.72 16.18 -10.35
N GLN A 14 -4.65 16.79 -11.08
CA GLN A 14 -5.12 18.13 -10.74
C GLN A 14 -5.98 18.16 -9.50
N VAL A 15 -6.78 17.11 -9.27
CA VAL A 15 -7.65 16.98 -8.09
C VAL A 15 -6.86 16.66 -6.83
N LEU A 16 -5.84 15.81 -6.94
CA LEU A 16 -4.99 15.42 -5.82
C LEU A 16 -3.93 16.48 -5.45
N ASN A 17 -3.79 17.54 -6.25
CA ASN A 17 -2.87 18.67 -6.00
C ASN A 17 -3.60 20.03 -6.01
N PRO A 18 -4.63 20.22 -5.18
CA PRO A 18 -5.34 21.49 -5.08
C PRO A 18 -4.46 22.56 -4.40
N LYS A 19 -4.73 23.82 -4.70
CA LYS A 19 -4.17 24.97 -3.96
C LYS A 19 -5.22 25.69 -3.12
N ASN A 20 -6.47 25.63 -3.56
CA ASN A 20 -7.60 26.29 -2.92
C ASN A 20 -8.65 25.24 -2.57
N VAL A 21 -8.91 25.01 -1.29
CA VAL A 21 -9.80 23.93 -0.80
C VAL A 21 -10.93 24.54 0.02
N ALA A 22 -12.17 24.24 -0.32
CA ALA A 22 -13.32 24.59 0.50
C ALA A 22 -13.77 23.40 1.35
N VAL A 23 -14.14 23.64 2.60
CA VAL A 23 -14.68 22.64 3.52
C VAL A 23 -16.14 22.96 3.83
N VAL A 24 -17.07 22.26 3.19
CA VAL A 24 -18.52 22.42 3.41
C VAL A 24 -18.95 21.58 4.61
N GLY A 25 -19.49 22.22 5.63
CA GLY A 25 -19.76 21.61 6.94
C GLY A 25 -18.63 21.82 7.95
N ALA A 26 -17.81 22.85 7.74
CA ALA A 26 -16.80 23.30 8.70
C ALA A 26 -17.40 23.51 10.10
N SER A 27 -16.69 23.14 11.15
CA SER A 27 -17.19 23.18 12.52
C SER A 27 -16.11 23.59 13.53
N SER A 28 -16.48 24.38 14.51
CA SER A 28 -15.65 24.67 15.70
C SER A 28 -15.65 23.54 16.73
N ASN A 29 -16.59 22.61 16.64
CA ASN A 29 -16.67 21.47 17.55
C ASN A 29 -15.64 20.39 17.16
N PRO A 30 -14.64 20.07 18.04
CA PRO A 30 -13.60 19.08 17.76
C PRO A 30 -14.14 17.65 17.50
N ALA A 31 -15.33 17.32 17.99
CA ALA A 31 -15.96 16.02 17.76
C ALA A 31 -16.63 15.91 16.39
N LYS A 32 -16.66 16.96 15.59
CA LYS A 32 -17.27 16.97 14.26
C LYS A 32 -16.22 16.73 13.19
N VAL A 33 -16.59 15.89 12.20
CA VAL A 33 -15.74 15.56 11.05
C VAL A 33 -15.22 16.81 10.32
N GLY A 34 -16.06 17.84 10.14
CA GLY A 34 -15.66 19.09 9.51
C GLY A 34 -14.55 19.85 10.24
N ASN A 35 -14.41 19.68 11.58
CA ASN A 35 -13.29 20.22 12.35
C ASN A 35 -12.00 19.46 12.03
N SER A 36 -12.07 18.12 12.05
CA SER A 36 -10.93 17.26 11.74
C SER A 36 -10.39 17.50 10.32
N VAL A 37 -11.27 17.68 9.34
CA VAL A 37 -10.88 18.03 7.95
C VAL A 37 -10.17 19.38 7.91
N LEU A 38 -10.67 20.38 8.61
CA LEU A 38 -9.98 21.68 8.69
C LEU A 38 -8.58 21.53 9.27
N LYS A 39 -8.42 20.85 10.40
CA LYS A 39 -7.11 20.57 11.00
C LYS A 39 -6.16 19.84 10.07
N SER A 40 -6.67 18.87 9.32
CA SER A 40 -5.88 18.15 8.32
C SER A 40 -5.35 19.07 7.22
N LEU A 41 -6.21 19.92 6.65
CA LEU A 41 -5.84 20.80 5.56
C LEU A 41 -4.97 21.99 6.01
N THR A 42 -5.26 22.58 7.16
CA THR A 42 -4.50 23.72 7.69
C THR A 42 -3.12 23.36 8.22
N SER A 43 -2.80 22.06 8.38
CA SER A 43 -1.43 21.59 8.65
C SER A 43 -0.45 21.94 7.51
N ASN A 44 -0.94 22.16 6.30
CA ASN A 44 -0.17 22.63 5.15
C ASN A 44 -0.43 24.13 4.92
N GLN A 45 0.58 24.96 5.20
CA GLN A 45 0.49 26.41 5.07
C GLN A 45 0.44 26.92 3.62
N ASP A 46 0.80 26.08 2.65
CA ASP A 46 0.74 26.43 1.22
C ASP A 46 -0.70 26.28 0.66
N LEU A 47 -1.62 25.68 1.41
CA LEU A 47 -3.02 25.57 1.03
C LEU A 47 -3.84 26.75 1.52
N LYS A 48 -4.66 27.29 0.63
CA LYS A 48 -5.71 28.24 1.01
C LYS A 48 -6.99 27.46 1.33
N VAL A 49 -7.38 27.50 2.60
CA VAL A 49 -8.55 26.77 3.09
C VAL A 49 -9.70 27.74 3.34
N TYR A 50 -10.88 27.43 2.80
CA TYR A 50 -12.09 28.22 2.90
C TYR A 50 -13.17 27.42 3.65
N PRO A 51 -13.34 27.64 4.97
CA PRO A 51 -14.43 27.03 5.73
C PRO A 51 -15.79 27.54 5.26
N VAL A 52 -16.75 26.64 5.07
CA VAL A 52 -18.12 26.97 4.67
C VAL A 52 -19.12 26.44 5.68
N ASN A 53 -19.86 27.35 6.32
CA ASN A 53 -20.96 27.02 7.24
C ASN A 53 -21.86 28.26 7.44
N PRO A 54 -23.19 28.15 7.22
CA PRO A 54 -24.11 29.30 7.36
C PRO A 54 -24.32 29.77 8.82
N LYS A 55 -23.91 28.98 9.83
CA LYS A 55 -24.21 29.22 11.24
C LYS A 55 -23.08 29.86 12.06
N ILE A 56 -21.84 29.85 11.55
CA ILE A 56 -20.65 30.38 12.25
C ILE A 56 -19.92 31.37 11.38
N ARG A 57 -19.17 32.32 12.00
CA ARG A 57 -18.44 33.36 11.26
C ARG A 57 -16.94 33.13 11.22
N GLU A 58 -16.44 32.36 12.17
CA GLU A 58 -15.00 32.08 12.33
C GLU A 58 -14.79 30.68 12.87
N VAL A 59 -13.71 30.00 12.47
CA VAL A 59 -13.23 28.71 13.00
C VAL A 59 -11.72 28.59 12.84
N GLU A 60 -11.02 28.18 13.90
CA GLU A 60 -9.54 28.01 13.89
C GLU A 60 -8.81 29.27 13.33
N GLY A 61 -9.30 30.47 13.65
CA GLY A 61 -8.75 31.75 13.14
C GLY A 61 -9.07 32.06 11.67
N LEU A 62 -9.86 31.21 10.99
CA LEU A 62 -10.22 31.40 9.60
C LEU A 62 -11.63 32.00 9.47
N LYS A 63 -11.79 32.96 8.56
CA LYS A 63 -13.10 33.50 8.16
C LYS A 63 -13.96 32.38 7.55
N VAL A 64 -15.20 32.22 8.03
CA VAL A 64 -16.17 31.26 7.49
C VAL A 64 -17.08 31.95 6.48
N TYR A 65 -17.34 31.26 5.38
CA TYR A 65 -18.27 31.70 4.34
C TYR A 65 -19.62 31.02 4.51
N PRO A 66 -20.75 31.71 4.31
CA PRO A 66 -22.08 31.12 4.45
C PRO A 66 -22.41 30.09 3.36
N SER A 67 -21.77 30.20 2.17
CA SER A 67 -21.94 29.27 1.03
C SER A 67 -20.67 29.29 0.16
N LEU A 68 -20.53 28.32 -0.75
CA LEU A 68 -19.41 28.25 -1.70
C LEU A 68 -19.46 29.42 -2.70
N SER A 69 -20.64 29.79 -3.12
CA SER A 69 -20.88 30.84 -4.13
C SER A 69 -20.29 32.19 -3.74
N VAL A 70 -20.28 32.54 -2.44
CA VAL A 70 -19.77 33.83 -1.94
C VAL A 70 -18.25 33.84 -1.67
N ILE A 71 -17.55 32.75 -1.86
CA ILE A 71 -16.09 32.71 -1.81
C ILE A 71 -15.55 33.50 -3.01
N PRO A 72 -14.75 34.59 -2.79
CA PRO A 72 -14.31 35.44 -3.88
C PRO A 72 -13.28 34.80 -4.80
N SER A 73 -12.60 33.78 -4.31
CA SER A 73 -11.51 33.11 -5.01
C SER A 73 -12.00 31.87 -5.78
N LYS A 74 -11.19 31.44 -6.75
CA LYS A 74 -11.35 30.11 -7.36
C LYS A 74 -11.11 29.01 -6.31
N VAL A 75 -11.94 27.98 -6.32
CA VAL A 75 -11.79 26.77 -5.49
C VAL A 75 -11.43 25.61 -6.41
N ASP A 76 -10.39 24.86 -6.05
CA ASP A 76 -9.93 23.69 -6.82
C ASP A 76 -10.60 22.39 -6.34
N LEU A 77 -10.78 22.26 -5.03
CA LEU A 77 -11.33 21.07 -4.37
C LEU A 77 -12.37 21.48 -3.33
N THR A 78 -13.49 20.77 -3.29
CA THR A 78 -14.47 20.86 -2.19
C THR A 78 -14.47 19.56 -1.38
N VAL A 79 -14.33 19.68 -0.05
CA VAL A 79 -14.53 18.55 0.88
C VAL A 79 -15.89 18.73 1.56
N ILE A 80 -16.79 17.77 1.37
CA ILE A 80 -18.17 17.82 1.87
C ILE A 80 -18.30 16.92 3.10
N ALA A 81 -18.60 17.54 4.25
CA ALA A 81 -18.80 16.91 5.55
C ALA A 81 -20.10 17.38 6.22
N VAL A 82 -21.21 17.24 5.47
CA VAL A 82 -22.57 17.62 5.93
C VAL A 82 -23.46 16.38 6.06
N PRO A 83 -24.61 16.45 6.74
CA PRO A 83 -25.61 15.38 6.70
C PRO A 83 -26.03 15.01 5.27
N ARG A 84 -26.40 13.72 5.07
CA ARG A 84 -26.64 13.16 3.73
C ARG A 84 -27.66 13.92 2.88
N ASP A 85 -28.72 14.45 3.53
CA ASP A 85 -29.78 15.25 2.91
C ASP A 85 -29.29 16.55 2.24
N LYS A 86 -28.12 17.05 2.66
CA LYS A 86 -27.48 18.27 2.14
C LYS A 86 -26.38 18.02 1.11
N VAL A 87 -26.01 16.76 0.89
CA VAL A 87 -24.85 16.44 0.03
C VAL A 87 -25.13 16.83 -1.42
N ILE A 88 -26.29 16.43 -1.97
CA ILE A 88 -26.65 16.69 -3.39
C ILE A 88 -26.63 18.20 -3.69
N SER A 89 -27.21 19.04 -2.82
CA SER A 89 -27.19 20.48 -2.98
C SER A 89 -25.78 21.06 -2.92
N SER A 90 -24.95 20.56 -2.00
CA SER A 90 -23.54 20.97 -1.89
C SER A 90 -22.70 20.56 -3.10
N VAL A 91 -22.97 19.39 -3.68
CA VAL A 91 -22.31 18.92 -4.92
C VAL A 91 -22.70 19.84 -6.09
N LYS A 92 -24.00 20.13 -6.26
CA LYS A 92 -24.49 21.05 -7.32
C LYS A 92 -23.87 22.45 -7.19
N GLU A 93 -23.77 22.99 -5.98
CA GLU A 93 -23.11 24.26 -5.73
C GLU A 93 -21.62 24.21 -6.06
N SER A 94 -20.92 23.11 -5.72
CA SER A 94 -19.51 22.88 -6.06
C SER A 94 -19.30 22.86 -7.58
N VAL A 95 -20.15 22.13 -8.31
CA VAL A 95 -20.12 22.10 -9.78
C VAL A 95 -20.33 23.49 -10.35
N GLY A 96 -21.34 24.23 -9.86
CA GLY A 96 -21.61 25.61 -10.27
C GLY A 96 -20.45 26.57 -9.98
N LYS A 97 -19.65 26.33 -8.93
CA LYS A 97 -18.42 27.06 -8.62
C LYS A 97 -17.24 26.71 -9.55
N GLY A 98 -17.36 25.63 -10.32
CA GLY A 98 -16.33 25.20 -11.27
C GLY A 98 -15.13 24.52 -10.61
N VAL A 99 -15.34 23.79 -9.50
CA VAL A 99 -14.27 23.02 -8.85
C VAL A 99 -13.81 21.87 -9.73
N LYS A 100 -12.56 21.44 -9.57
CA LYS A 100 -12.00 20.30 -10.32
C LYS A 100 -12.36 18.96 -9.67
N GLY A 101 -12.48 18.97 -8.35
CA GLY A 101 -12.75 17.75 -7.57
C GLY A 101 -13.62 17.98 -6.36
N ILE A 102 -14.33 16.92 -5.97
CA ILE A 102 -15.19 16.90 -4.78
C ILE A 102 -14.85 15.62 -3.99
N VAL A 103 -14.69 15.76 -2.68
CA VAL A 103 -14.53 14.66 -1.72
C VAL A 103 -15.77 14.61 -0.85
N ILE A 104 -16.52 13.52 -0.90
CA ILE A 104 -17.75 13.34 -0.12
C ILE A 104 -17.49 12.39 1.03
N ILE A 105 -17.32 12.95 2.24
CA ILE A 105 -17.05 12.17 3.45
C ILE A 105 -18.34 11.52 3.98
N SER A 106 -19.46 12.20 3.81
CA SER A 106 -20.77 11.79 4.33
C SER A 106 -21.15 10.38 3.88
N SER A 107 -21.70 9.61 4.81
CA SER A 107 -22.28 8.27 4.61
C SER A 107 -23.81 8.32 4.52
N GLY A 108 -24.44 7.16 4.31
CA GLY A 108 -25.90 7.03 4.20
C GLY A 108 -26.37 7.00 2.74
N PHE A 109 -25.56 6.42 1.84
CA PHE A 109 -25.88 6.23 0.43
C PHE A 109 -26.16 4.75 0.13
N LYS A 110 -25.58 4.16 -0.92
CA LYS A 110 -25.88 2.77 -1.31
C LYS A 110 -25.56 1.72 -0.24
N GLU A 111 -24.72 2.05 0.73
CA GLU A 111 -24.40 1.21 1.87
C GLU A 111 -25.44 1.26 3.01
N ALA A 112 -26.38 2.22 2.96
CA ALA A 112 -27.45 2.33 3.95
C ALA A 112 -28.52 1.27 3.71
N ASP A 113 -29.05 0.69 4.79
CA ASP A 113 -30.18 -0.25 4.74
C ASP A 113 -31.52 0.50 4.77
N ASP A 114 -31.69 1.41 3.79
CA ASP A 114 -32.92 2.15 3.56
C ASP A 114 -33.18 2.36 2.05
N GLN A 115 -34.36 2.81 1.69
CA GLN A 115 -34.76 3.03 0.28
C GLN A 115 -34.16 4.33 -0.31
N GLU A 116 -33.81 5.30 0.51
CA GLU A 116 -33.35 6.61 0.08
C GLU A 116 -31.86 6.58 -0.33
N GLY A 117 -31.03 5.83 0.39
CA GLY A 117 -29.59 5.77 0.14
C GLY A 117 -29.19 5.41 -1.29
N PRO A 118 -29.74 4.32 -1.88
CA PRO A 118 -29.48 3.96 -3.28
C PRO A 118 -29.94 5.02 -4.28
N LEU A 119 -31.04 5.73 -4.01
CA LEU A 119 -31.54 6.83 -4.87
C LEU A 119 -30.57 8.00 -4.85
N LEU A 120 -30.11 8.42 -3.67
CA LEU A 120 -29.10 9.47 -3.51
C LEU A 120 -27.77 9.11 -4.20
N GLN A 121 -27.35 7.84 -4.11
CA GLN A 121 -26.18 7.35 -4.85
C GLN A 121 -26.38 7.47 -6.36
N SER A 122 -27.54 7.09 -6.87
CA SER A 122 -27.88 7.21 -8.29
C SER A 122 -27.85 8.66 -8.76
N ASP A 123 -28.37 9.59 -7.97
CA ASP A 123 -28.35 11.02 -8.31
C ASP A 123 -26.93 11.60 -8.31
N LEU A 124 -26.07 11.17 -7.39
CA LEU A 124 -24.64 11.51 -7.46
C LEU A 124 -24.00 11.00 -8.76
N THR A 125 -24.26 9.74 -9.12
CA THR A 125 -23.70 9.14 -10.33
C THR A 125 -24.15 9.90 -11.60
N LYS A 126 -25.40 10.37 -11.66
CA LYS A 126 -25.88 11.21 -12.79
C LYS A 126 -25.10 12.54 -12.88
N ILE A 127 -24.83 13.21 -11.74
CA ILE A 127 -24.05 14.44 -11.73
C ILE A 127 -22.60 14.18 -12.21
N CYS A 128 -22.03 13.00 -11.88
CA CYS A 128 -20.70 12.62 -12.31
C CYS A 128 -20.55 12.41 -13.83
N THR A 129 -21.65 12.16 -14.55
CA THR A 129 -21.63 12.00 -16.02
C THR A 129 -21.49 13.34 -16.74
N GLU A 130 -21.74 14.48 -16.06
CA GLU A 130 -21.51 15.79 -16.63
C GLU A 130 -19.99 16.06 -16.75
N PRO A 131 -19.51 16.56 -17.89
CA PRO A 131 -18.08 16.83 -18.06
C PRO A 131 -17.63 17.98 -17.16
N GLY A 132 -16.64 17.75 -16.31
CA GLY A 132 -15.96 18.85 -15.64
C GLY A 132 -15.62 18.71 -14.16
N VAL A 133 -16.02 17.66 -13.47
CA VAL A 133 -15.68 17.43 -12.06
C VAL A 133 -15.38 15.96 -11.80
N ARG A 134 -14.48 15.70 -10.84
CA ARG A 134 -14.22 14.32 -10.37
C ARG A 134 -14.67 14.21 -8.91
N ILE A 135 -15.34 13.12 -8.57
CA ILE A 135 -15.94 12.92 -7.25
C ILE A 135 -15.37 11.66 -6.59
N PHE A 136 -14.80 11.83 -5.39
CA PHE A 136 -14.35 10.74 -4.52
C PHE A 136 -15.42 10.41 -3.48
N GLY A 137 -15.71 9.13 -3.31
CA GLY A 137 -16.69 8.63 -2.36
C GLY A 137 -18.08 8.43 -3.00
N PRO A 138 -19.19 8.66 -2.29
CA PRO A 138 -19.32 9.05 -0.87
C PRO A 138 -18.85 7.96 0.10
N ASN A 139 -19.03 8.21 1.41
CA ASN A 139 -18.67 7.29 2.48
C ASN A 139 -17.17 6.99 2.53
N ILE A 140 -16.34 8.05 2.61
CA ILE A 140 -14.88 7.96 2.69
C ILE A 140 -14.31 8.81 3.83
N PHE A 141 -13.08 8.48 4.26
CA PHE A 141 -12.34 9.41 5.13
C PHE A 141 -11.70 10.56 4.33
N GLY A 142 -11.54 10.41 3.01
CA GLY A 142 -10.86 11.32 2.12
C GLY A 142 -9.66 10.71 1.42
N PHE A 143 -8.71 11.55 1.03
CA PHE A 143 -7.42 11.14 0.51
C PHE A 143 -6.26 11.92 1.13
N VAL A 144 -5.05 11.36 1.05
CA VAL A 144 -3.81 12.03 1.41
C VAL A 144 -2.82 11.92 0.25
N ASN A 145 -2.36 13.05 -0.23
CA ASN A 145 -1.19 13.14 -1.10
C ASN A 145 0.01 13.51 -0.22
N VAL A 146 0.78 12.51 0.19
CA VAL A 146 1.92 12.70 1.10
C VAL A 146 3.05 13.47 0.41
N VAL A 147 3.17 13.32 -0.91
CA VAL A 147 4.22 13.98 -1.72
C VAL A 147 4.10 15.50 -1.65
N SER A 148 2.90 16.05 -1.83
CA SER A 148 2.62 17.48 -1.78
C SER A 148 2.03 17.96 -0.45
N ASN A 149 2.03 17.09 0.57
CA ASN A 149 1.51 17.37 1.91
C ASN A 149 0.04 17.87 1.90
N VAL A 150 -0.80 17.27 1.05
CA VAL A 150 -2.24 17.55 1.01
C VAL A 150 -2.98 16.45 1.75
N ASN A 151 -3.54 16.76 2.91
CA ASN A 151 -4.38 15.86 3.68
C ASN A 151 -5.85 16.32 3.61
N ALA A 152 -6.57 15.86 2.58
CA ALA A 152 -7.99 16.10 2.39
C ALA A 152 -8.85 15.01 3.07
N SER A 153 -8.51 14.65 4.31
CA SER A 153 -9.19 13.64 5.10
C SER A 153 -9.61 14.16 6.48
N PHE A 154 -10.46 13.41 7.18
CA PHE A 154 -10.77 13.70 8.58
C PHE A 154 -9.78 13.08 9.58
N THR A 155 -8.58 12.70 9.13
CA THR A 155 -7.54 12.06 9.98
C THR A 155 -6.30 12.97 10.04
N PRO A 156 -6.26 13.94 10.98
CA PRO A 156 -5.16 14.90 11.07
C PRO A 156 -3.78 14.27 11.21
N MET A 157 -3.67 13.12 11.92
CA MET A 157 -2.40 12.43 12.08
C MET A 157 -1.75 11.99 10.75
N PHE A 158 -2.52 11.84 9.68
CA PHE A 158 -1.96 11.51 8.36
C PHE A 158 -1.15 12.65 7.73
N SER A 159 -1.21 13.87 8.29
CA SER A 159 -0.35 14.98 7.88
C SER A 159 1.12 14.79 8.26
N SER A 160 1.42 13.89 9.21
CA SER A 160 2.79 13.56 9.65
C SER A 160 3.38 12.32 8.97
N LEU A 161 2.69 11.74 7.98
CA LEU A 161 3.17 10.55 7.28
C LEU A 161 4.49 10.85 6.55
N ARG A 162 5.43 9.90 6.65
CA ARG A 162 6.71 9.98 5.97
C ARG A 162 6.52 9.85 4.46
N LYS A 163 7.11 10.77 3.70
CA LYS A 163 7.16 10.67 2.24
C LYS A 163 7.91 9.42 1.80
N GLY A 164 7.39 8.74 0.79
CA GLY A 164 7.97 7.55 0.22
C GLY A 164 7.25 7.09 -1.03
N HIS A 165 7.26 5.78 -1.28
CA HIS A 165 6.94 5.24 -2.60
C HIS A 165 5.75 4.26 -2.64
N VAL A 166 5.06 4.08 -1.51
CA VAL A 166 3.89 3.19 -1.45
C VAL A 166 2.60 3.98 -1.59
N ALA A 167 1.78 3.62 -2.58
CA ALA A 167 0.40 4.08 -2.65
C ALA A 167 -0.54 3.04 -2.04
N VAL A 168 -1.42 3.49 -1.15
CA VAL A 168 -2.48 2.66 -0.56
C VAL A 168 -3.82 3.09 -1.12
N VAL A 169 -4.50 2.18 -1.81
CA VAL A 169 -5.85 2.40 -2.33
C VAL A 169 -6.80 1.42 -1.64
N SER A 170 -7.74 1.93 -0.89
CA SER A 170 -8.62 1.11 -0.05
C SER A 170 -10.08 1.43 -0.28
N GLN A 171 -10.91 0.38 -0.29
CA GLN A 171 -12.36 0.52 -0.27
C GLN A 171 -12.90 0.65 1.16
N SER A 172 -12.13 0.23 2.17
CA SER A 172 -12.48 0.33 3.59
C SER A 172 -11.64 1.37 4.31
N GLY A 173 -12.30 2.32 4.97
CA GLY A 173 -11.63 3.32 5.81
C GLY A 173 -10.98 2.69 7.05
N GLY A 174 -11.69 1.76 7.72
CA GLY A 174 -11.17 1.08 8.90
C GLY A 174 -9.91 0.25 8.63
N ILE A 175 -9.91 -0.52 7.55
CA ILE A 175 -8.72 -1.29 7.14
C ILE A 175 -7.58 -0.36 6.74
N CYS A 176 -7.87 0.74 6.07
CA CYS A 176 -6.84 1.72 5.72
C CYS A 176 -6.16 2.30 6.97
N HIS A 177 -6.94 2.71 7.98
CA HIS A 177 -6.38 3.17 9.26
C HIS A 177 -5.56 2.07 9.94
N TYR A 178 -6.09 0.84 10.01
CA TYR A 178 -5.39 -0.31 10.59
C TYR A 178 -4.02 -0.52 9.91
N LEU A 179 -3.98 -0.51 8.59
CA LEU A 179 -2.75 -0.67 7.82
C LEU A 179 -1.75 0.45 8.11
N ILE A 180 -2.18 1.71 8.01
CA ILE A 180 -1.30 2.87 8.19
C ILE A 180 -0.75 2.92 9.62
N HIS A 181 -1.58 2.70 10.65
CA HIS A 181 -1.12 2.72 12.03
C HIS A 181 -0.06 1.65 12.33
N ASN A 182 -0.16 0.47 11.73
CA ASN A 182 0.82 -0.60 11.92
C ASN A 182 2.16 -0.36 11.20
N TYR A 183 2.21 0.57 10.23
CA TYR A 183 3.38 0.79 9.38
C TYR A 183 3.83 2.25 9.31
N ILE A 184 3.28 3.12 10.16
CA ILE A 184 3.55 4.56 10.14
C ILE A 184 5.04 4.89 10.33
N ASP A 185 5.72 4.10 11.16
CA ASP A 185 7.16 4.25 11.42
C ASP A 185 8.03 3.47 10.41
N ASP A 186 7.45 2.48 9.73
CA ASP A 186 8.17 1.52 8.88
C ASP A 186 8.18 1.90 7.41
N LEU A 187 7.13 2.55 6.92
CA LEU A 187 6.94 2.86 5.51
C LEU A 187 6.83 4.35 5.24
N GLY A 188 7.35 4.75 4.08
CA GLY A 188 7.02 6.02 3.47
C GLY A 188 5.93 5.83 2.40
N PHE A 189 4.98 6.76 2.37
CA PHE A 189 3.84 6.72 1.48
C PHE A 189 3.90 7.82 0.42
N SER A 190 3.35 7.53 -0.76
CA SER A 190 3.12 8.53 -1.79
C SER A 190 1.68 9.04 -1.72
N TYR A 191 0.71 8.13 -1.75
CA TYR A 191 -0.71 8.44 -1.68
C TYR A 191 -1.44 7.47 -0.77
N ILE A 192 -2.48 7.97 -0.10
CA ILE A 192 -3.48 7.17 0.59
C ILE A 192 -4.84 7.59 0.06
N ILE A 193 -5.54 6.70 -0.63
CA ILE A 193 -6.78 7.01 -1.32
C ILE A 193 -7.86 6.05 -0.86
N HIS A 194 -8.92 6.59 -0.26
CA HIS A 194 -10.11 5.83 0.09
C HIS A 194 -11.17 6.06 -0.99
N VAL A 195 -11.57 4.99 -1.67
CA VAL A 195 -12.52 5.08 -2.79
C VAL A 195 -14.00 4.94 -2.34
N GLY A 196 -14.27 4.26 -1.22
CA GLY A 196 -15.60 4.12 -0.61
C GLY A 196 -16.67 3.57 -1.56
N ASN A 197 -17.78 4.30 -1.70
CA ASN A 197 -18.91 3.86 -2.55
C ASN A 197 -18.67 4.04 -4.06
N ARG A 198 -17.67 4.78 -4.48
CA ARG A 198 -17.25 4.87 -5.88
C ARG A 198 -18.34 5.36 -6.85
N CYS A 199 -18.90 6.54 -6.60
CA CYS A 199 -19.90 7.10 -7.52
C CYS A 199 -19.29 7.61 -8.85
N ASP A 200 -17.97 7.94 -8.87
CA ASP A 200 -17.20 8.37 -10.04
C ASP A 200 -15.78 7.77 -10.01
N VAL A 201 -14.94 8.20 -9.07
CA VAL A 201 -13.56 7.71 -8.98
C VAL A 201 -13.56 6.31 -8.36
N ASP A 202 -13.03 5.34 -9.11
CA ASP A 202 -12.89 3.93 -8.71
C ASP A 202 -11.42 3.47 -8.91
N PHE A 203 -11.13 2.23 -8.58
CA PHE A 203 -9.80 1.61 -8.71
C PHE A 203 -9.18 1.78 -10.11
N PRO A 204 -9.88 1.61 -11.25
CA PRO A 204 -9.29 1.76 -12.57
C PRO A 204 -8.69 3.13 -12.83
N GLU A 205 -9.39 4.21 -12.47
CA GLU A 205 -8.87 5.58 -12.64
C GLU A 205 -7.68 5.84 -11.74
N VAL A 206 -7.74 5.39 -10.46
CA VAL A 206 -6.64 5.55 -9.53
C VAL A 206 -5.42 4.77 -10.00
N LEU A 207 -5.58 3.54 -10.50
CA LEU A 207 -4.50 2.75 -11.08
C LEU A 207 -3.90 3.42 -12.32
N SER A 208 -4.73 3.95 -13.20
CA SER A 208 -4.28 4.68 -14.39
C SER A 208 -3.43 5.91 -14.03
N PHE A 209 -3.80 6.64 -12.98
CA PHE A 209 -3.01 7.74 -12.44
C PHE A 209 -1.69 7.26 -11.84
N LEU A 210 -1.75 6.29 -10.91
CA LEU A 210 -0.58 5.80 -10.17
C LEU A 210 0.42 5.07 -11.06
N LYS A 211 -0.03 4.46 -12.15
CA LYS A 211 0.80 3.79 -13.15
C LYS A 211 1.91 4.71 -13.67
N ASP A 212 1.59 5.96 -13.91
CA ASP A 212 2.50 6.94 -14.51
C ASP A 212 3.09 7.94 -13.48
N ASP A 213 2.63 7.91 -12.22
CA ASP A 213 3.16 8.77 -11.17
C ASP A 213 4.60 8.41 -10.79
N VAL A 214 5.50 9.39 -10.87
CA VAL A 214 6.95 9.18 -10.64
C VAL A 214 7.31 8.94 -9.17
N HIS A 215 6.44 9.33 -8.24
CA HIS A 215 6.69 9.18 -6.81
C HIS A 215 6.27 7.80 -6.29
N THR A 216 5.34 7.12 -6.97
CA THR A 216 4.84 5.80 -6.58
C THR A 216 5.65 4.70 -7.25
N ARG A 217 6.17 3.75 -6.46
CA ARG A 217 6.89 2.56 -6.93
C ARG A 217 6.09 1.28 -6.74
N VAL A 218 5.26 1.21 -5.71
CA VAL A 218 4.43 0.05 -5.37
C VAL A 218 3.02 0.51 -5.07
N ILE A 219 2.02 -0.20 -5.57
CA ILE A 219 0.61 0.10 -5.37
C ILE A 219 -0.03 -1.05 -4.61
N THR A 220 -0.74 -0.73 -3.53
CA THR A 220 -1.50 -1.71 -2.74
C THR A 220 -3.00 -1.45 -2.86
N LEU A 221 -3.79 -2.51 -3.05
CA LEU A 221 -5.23 -2.47 -3.22
C LEU A 221 -5.93 -3.30 -2.13
N TYR A 222 -6.86 -2.70 -1.40
CA TYR A 222 -7.82 -3.42 -0.57
C TYR A 222 -9.21 -3.34 -1.21
N ILE A 223 -9.73 -4.49 -1.64
CA ILE A 223 -10.95 -4.59 -2.47
C ILE A 223 -12.00 -5.43 -1.75
N GLU A 224 -13.20 -4.87 -1.56
CA GLU A 224 -14.38 -5.57 -1.04
C GLU A 224 -15.28 -6.06 -2.18
N GLY A 225 -15.44 -5.26 -3.22
CA GLY A 225 -16.17 -5.58 -4.44
C GLY A 225 -16.00 -4.47 -5.47
N VAL A 226 -16.31 -4.76 -6.73
CA VAL A 226 -16.30 -3.78 -7.82
C VAL A 226 -17.54 -3.95 -8.69
N ASP A 227 -17.94 -2.88 -9.33
CA ASP A 227 -19.12 -2.87 -10.19
C ASP A 227 -18.75 -3.36 -11.62
N ASP A 228 -17.55 -3.08 -12.10
CA ASP A 228 -16.98 -3.63 -13.34
C ASP A 228 -15.66 -4.37 -13.09
N ALA A 229 -15.75 -5.69 -12.92
CA ALA A 229 -14.57 -6.55 -12.69
C ALA A 229 -13.66 -6.65 -13.93
N ARG A 230 -14.20 -6.45 -15.14
CA ARG A 230 -13.41 -6.48 -16.37
C ARG A 230 -12.54 -5.24 -16.49
N GLU A 231 -13.08 -4.10 -16.15
CA GLU A 231 -12.34 -2.85 -16.14
C GLU A 231 -11.19 -2.88 -15.11
N LEU A 232 -11.47 -3.37 -13.90
CA LEU A 232 -10.44 -3.59 -12.87
C LEU A 232 -9.33 -4.53 -13.38
N TYR A 233 -9.70 -5.63 -14.05
CA TYR A 233 -8.74 -6.57 -14.64
C TYR A 233 -7.79 -5.87 -15.61
N TYR A 234 -8.30 -5.09 -16.56
CA TYR A 234 -7.47 -4.37 -17.51
C TYR A 234 -6.61 -3.28 -16.86
N ALA A 235 -7.16 -2.55 -15.89
CA ALA A 235 -6.41 -1.53 -15.16
C ALA A 235 -5.23 -2.13 -14.38
N ILE A 236 -5.44 -3.26 -13.70
CA ILE A 236 -4.36 -4.00 -13.03
C ILE A 236 -3.34 -4.48 -14.06
N SER A 237 -3.79 -5.09 -15.17
CA SER A 237 -2.91 -5.63 -16.20
C SER A 237 -1.98 -4.57 -16.80
N GLU A 238 -2.51 -3.39 -17.15
CA GLU A 238 -1.71 -2.30 -17.69
C GLU A 238 -0.76 -1.69 -16.63
N THR A 239 -1.19 -1.64 -15.39
CA THR A 239 -0.37 -1.11 -14.29
C THR A 239 0.75 -2.07 -13.91
N ALA A 240 0.46 -3.37 -13.85
CA ALA A 240 1.43 -4.40 -13.47
C ALA A 240 2.60 -4.54 -14.45
N LYS A 241 2.44 -4.10 -15.71
CA LYS A 241 3.55 -4.00 -16.68
C LYS A 241 4.61 -2.98 -16.29
N LYS A 242 4.24 -1.96 -15.48
CA LYS A 242 5.12 -0.86 -15.09
C LYS A 242 5.53 -0.91 -13.62
N LYS A 243 4.61 -1.30 -12.73
CA LYS A 243 4.79 -1.25 -11.29
C LYS A 243 4.16 -2.46 -10.61
N PRO A 244 4.74 -2.97 -9.52
CA PRO A 244 4.09 -3.98 -8.69
C PRO A 244 2.73 -3.49 -8.18
N VAL A 245 1.70 -4.31 -8.39
CA VAL A 245 0.36 -4.15 -7.82
C VAL A 245 0.13 -5.29 -6.85
N ILE A 246 -0.08 -4.97 -5.58
CA ILE A 246 -0.37 -5.94 -4.53
C ILE A 246 -1.85 -5.81 -4.18
N ALA A 247 -2.59 -6.91 -4.18
CA ALA A 247 -4.04 -6.88 -3.99
C ALA A 247 -4.50 -7.82 -2.90
N LEU A 248 -5.37 -7.33 -2.03
CA LEU A 248 -6.10 -8.10 -1.04
C LEU A 248 -7.60 -7.99 -1.32
N LYS A 249 -8.27 -9.14 -1.56
CA LYS A 249 -9.73 -9.22 -1.69
C LYS A 249 -10.34 -9.67 -0.38
N ALA A 250 -11.24 -8.88 0.17
CA ALA A 250 -12.05 -9.26 1.32
C ALA A 250 -13.15 -10.27 0.95
N GLY A 251 -13.75 -10.94 1.96
CA GLY A 251 -14.85 -11.87 1.74
C GLY A 251 -14.40 -13.25 1.26
N LYS A 252 -13.37 -13.83 1.87
CA LYS A 252 -12.81 -15.16 1.54
C LYS A 252 -13.80 -16.31 1.85
N SER A 253 -14.52 -16.24 2.97
CA SER A 253 -15.55 -17.20 3.33
C SER A 253 -16.93 -16.76 2.86
N ALA A 254 -17.85 -17.68 2.65
CA ALA A 254 -19.23 -17.38 2.26
C ALA A 254 -19.94 -16.44 3.26
N ILE A 255 -19.64 -16.57 4.56
CA ILE A 255 -20.19 -15.69 5.60
C ILE A 255 -19.61 -14.28 5.47
N ALA A 256 -18.30 -14.17 5.30
CA ALA A 256 -17.62 -12.88 5.13
C ALA A 256 -18.01 -12.20 3.82
N ASP A 257 -18.24 -12.96 2.75
CA ASP A 257 -18.75 -12.46 1.47
C ASP A 257 -20.14 -11.86 1.62
N LYS A 258 -21.07 -12.57 2.32
CA LYS A 258 -22.41 -12.06 2.61
C LYS A 258 -22.37 -10.79 3.46
N ALA A 259 -21.51 -10.73 4.47
CA ALA A 259 -21.34 -9.53 5.31
C ALA A 259 -20.79 -8.34 4.52
N SER A 260 -19.80 -8.59 3.65
CA SER A 260 -19.22 -7.55 2.77
C SER A 260 -20.27 -6.98 1.79
N LYS A 261 -21.14 -7.83 1.23
CA LYS A 261 -22.26 -7.40 0.36
C LYS A 261 -23.18 -6.42 1.07
N SER A 262 -23.60 -6.78 2.30
CA SER A 262 -24.49 -5.93 3.10
C SER A 262 -23.84 -4.59 3.46
N HIS A 263 -22.52 -4.55 3.64
CA HIS A 263 -21.78 -3.34 4.04
C HIS A 263 -21.51 -2.39 2.87
N THR A 264 -21.26 -2.89 1.67
CA THR A 264 -20.77 -2.05 0.55
C THR A 264 -21.85 -1.77 -0.51
N GLY A 265 -22.99 -2.45 -0.45
CA GLY A 265 -24.00 -2.40 -1.51
C GLY A 265 -23.47 -2.81 -2.89
N SER A 266 -22.27 -3.40 -2.95
CA SER A 266 -21.63 -3.81 -4.19
C SER A 266 -21.91 -5.28 -4.48
N LEU A 267 -21.96 -5.65 -5.77
CA LEU A 267 -21.96 -7.04 -6.18
C LEU A 267 -20.62 -7.66 -5.75
N SER A 268 -20.60 -8.40 -4.63
CA SER A 268 -19.47 -9.22 -4.31
C SER A 268 -19.52 -10.46 -5.20
N GLY A 269 -18.44 -10.74 -5.88
CA GLY A 269 -18.33 -11.93 -6.71
C GLY A 269 -17.63 -13.06 -5.96
N ASN A 270 -17.60 -14.24 -6.57
CA ASN A 270 -16.87 -15.38 -6.02
C ASN A 270 -15.40 -15.01 -5.77
N TYR A 271 -14.97 -15.14 -4.52
CA TYR A 271 -13.58 -14.82 -4.08
C TYR A 271 -12.52 -15.47 -4.96
N GLN A 272 -12.71 -16.73 -5.33
CA GLN A 272 -11.72 -17.46 -6.15
C GLN A 272 -11.63 -16.89 -7.57
N LEU A 273 -12.75 -16.45 -8.16
CA LEU A 273 -12.75 -15.80 -9.47
C LEU A 273 -11.99 -14.46 -9.40
N TYR A 274 -12.24 -13.63 -8.40
CA TYR A 274 -11.47 -12.40 -8.18
C TYR A 274 -9.98 -12.68 -8.03
N ARG A 275 -9.63 -13.65 -7.18
CA ARG A 275 -8.25 -14.04 -6.93
C ARG A 275 -7.55 -14.49 -8.21
N CYS A 276 -8.19 -15.36 -9.00
CA CYS A 276 -7.64 -15.84 -10.27
C CYS A 276 -7.50 -14.69 -11.28
N ALA A 277 -8.53 -13.86 -11.45
CA ALA A 277 -8.50 -12.74 -12.39
C ALA A 277 -7.39 -11.73 -12.04
N MET A 278 -7.26 -11.34 -10.76
CA MET A 278 -6.20 -10.44 -10.33
C MET A 278 -4.80 -11.02 -10.54
N LYS A 279 -4.61 -12.33 -10.28
CA LYS A 279 -3.34 -13.01 -10.58
C LYS A 279 -3.04 -13.04 -12.07
N GLN A 280 -4.02 -13.35 -12.92
CA GLN A 280 -3.86 -13.32 -14.37
C GLN A 280 -3.54 -11.91 -14.89
N ALA A 281 -4.11 -10.88 -14.27
CA ALA A 281 -3.79 -9.49 -14.55
C ALA A 281 -2.39 -9.07 -14.08
N GLY A 282 -1.65 -9.94 -13.38
CA GLY A 282 -0.29 -9.67 -12.92
C GLY A 282 -0.18 -9.10 -11.51
N ALA A 283 -1.28 -9.04 -10.74
CA ALA A 283 -1.21 -8.63 -9.35
C ALA A 283 -0.61 -9.72 -8.45
N LEU A 284 0.13 -9.29 -7.43
CA LEU A 284 0.54 -10.08 -6.30
C LEU A 284 -0.63 -10.16 -5.31
N VAL A 285 -1.34 -11.28 -5.27
CA VAL A 285 -2.52 -11.45 -4.43
C VAL A 285 -2.11 -12.04 -3.09
N VAL A 286 -2.38 -11.30 -2.02
CA VAL A 286 -2.09 -11.63 -0.62
C VAL A 286 -3.34 -12.09 0.12
N ASP A 287 -3.15 -12.73 1.26
CA ASP A 287 -4.23 -13.33 2.06
C ASP A 287 -4.51 -12.56 3.37
N SER A 288 -3.67 -11.61 3.74
CA SER A 288 -3.84 -10.78 4.94
C SER A 288 -3.46 -9.30 4.74
N PRO A 289 -4.03 -8.40 5.55
CA PRO A 289 -3.66 -6.97 5.50
C PRO A 289 -2.17 -6.73 5.82
N ILE A 290 -1.58 -7.52 6.71
CA ILE A 290 -0.16 -7.40 7.08
C ILE A 290 0.73 -7.77 5.90
N GLU A 291 0.44 -8.87 5.19
CA GLU A 291 1.18 -9.27 3.98
C GLU A 291 1.14 -8.17 2.90
N LEU A 292 0.06 -7.39 2.83
CA LEU A 292 -0.10 -6.31 1.86
C LEU A 292 1.03 -5.27 1.98
N LEU A 293 1.31 -4.80 3.20
CA LEU A 293 2.33 -3.78 3.44
C LEU A 293 3.73 -4.37 3.68
N ASP A 294 3.85 -5.60 4.20
CA ASP A 294 5.13 -6.30 4.27
C ASP A 294 5.75 -6.49 2.89
N LEU A 295 4.94 -6.94 1.93
CA LEU A 295 5.40 -7.12 0.55
C LEU A 295 5.71 -5.76 -0.11
N ALA A 296 4.90 -4.73 0.15
CA ALA A 296 5.16 -3.38 -0.34
C ALA A 296 6.48 -2.83 0.21
N LYS A 297 6.76 -3.06 1.51
CA LYS A 297 8.01 -2.69 2.15
C LYS A 297 9.21 -3.33 1.44
N ALA A 298 9.21 -4.64 1.29
CA ALA A 298 10.30 -5.34 0.63
C ALA A 298 10.52 -4.86 -0.82
N LEU A 299 9.45 -4.73 -1.60
CA LEU A 299 9.53 -4.30 -3.00
C LEU A 299 9.98 -2.84 -3.17
N THR A 300 9.72 -1.96 -2.21
CA THR A 300 10.23 -0.58 -2.26
C THR A 300 11.69 -0.46 -1.88
N MET A 301 12.19 -1.34 -1.02
CA MET A 301 13.59 -1.35 -0.59
C MET A 301 14.53 -1.98 -1.62
N PHE A 302 14.05 -2.93 -2.41
CA PHE A 302 14.88 -3.57 -3.42
C PHE A 302 15.16 -2.64 -4.61
N ARG A 303 16.42 -2.56 -5.01
CA ARG A 303 16.83 -1.85 -6.24
C ARG A 303 16.32 -2.55 -7.48
N LYS A 304 16.34 -3.89 -7.50
CA LYS A 304 15.90 -4.72 -8.61
C LYS A 304 15.53 -6.11 -8.12
N VAL A 305 14.37 -6.61 -8.54
CA VAL A 305 14.02 -8.02 -8.36
C VAL A 305 14.66 -8.81 -9.50
N LYS A 306 15.55 -9.75 -9.17
CA LYS A 306 16.25 -10.60 -10.15
C LYS A 306 15.49 -11.93 -10.29
N ASN A 307 15.54 -12.50 -11.48
CA ASN A 307 15.01 -13.86 -11.69
C ASN A 307 15.91 -14.86 -10.95
N GLY A 308 15.29 -15.83 -10.29
CA GLY A 308 15.99 -16.87 -9.53
C GLY A 308 15.18 -17.33 -8.32
N GLY A 309 15.69 -18.35 -7.65
CA GLY A 309 15.09 -18.89 -6.44
C GLY A 309 15.55 -18.19 -5.16
N VAL A 310 14.96 -18.60 -4.05
CA VAL A 310 15.37 -18.18 -2.70
C VAL A 310 16.53 -19.04 -2.23
N ALA A 311 17.62 -18.41 -1.78
CA ALA A 311 18.65 -19.02 -0.98
C ALA A 311 18.40 -18.71 0.50
N ILE A 312 18.35 -19.70 1.35
CA ILE A 312 18.19 -19.53 2.79
C ILE A 312 19.57 -19.67 3.45
N ILE A 313 19.95 -18.67 4.25
CA ILE A 313 21.14 -18.72 5.10
C ILE A 313 20.66 -18.53 6.54
N ALA A 314 20.87 -19.52 7.39
CA ALA A 314 20.45 -19.48 8.78
C ALA A 314 21.63 -19.68 9.72
N ILE A 315 21.66 -18.91 10.81
CA ILE A 315 22.63 -19.14 11.90
C ILE A 315 22.25 -20.38 12.69
N GLN A 316 20.96 -20.66 12.81
CA GLN A 316 20.42 -21.85 13.47
C GLN A 316 19.65 -22.70 12.45
N ALA A 317 20.00 -23.97 12.32
CA ALA A 317 19.43 -24.92 11.35
C ALA A 317 17.88 -24.98 11.40
N GLY A 318 17.29 -24.94 12.58
CA GLY A 318 15.84 -24.97 12.75
C GLY A 318 15.11 -23.81 12.06
N LEU A 319 15.69 -22.60 12.04
CA LEU A 319 15.13 -21.47 11.31
C LEU A 319 15.14 -21.72 9.79
N GLY A 320 16.22 -22.36 9.30
CA GLY A 320 16.36 -22.72 7.89
C GLY A 320 15.29 -23.72 7.45
N PHE A 321 15.01 -24.77 8.25
CA PHE A 321 14.00 -25.78 7.95
C PHE A 321 12.59 -25.17 7.94
N MET A 322 12.24 -24.44 8.98
CA MET A 322 10.94 -23.77 9.06
C MET A 322 10.72 -22.77 7.92
N ALA A 323 11.75 -22.03 7.54
CA ALA A 323 11.66 -21.11 6.40
C ALA A 323 11.45 -21.86 5.08
N LEU A 324 12.13 -23.00 4.88
CA LEU A 324 11.98 -23.85 3.71
C LEU A 324 10.54 -24.35 3.58
N ASP A 325 9.98 -24.93 4.66
CA ASP A 325 8.60 -25.44 4.68
C ASP A 325 7.60 -24.34 4.27
N ILE A 326 7.72 -23.14 4.88
CA ILE A 326 6.84 -22.00 4.58
C ILE A 326 6.97 -21.55 3.13
N ILE A 327 8.21 -21.52 2.60
CA ILE A 327 8.45 -21.11 1.21
C ILE A 327 7.82 -22.11 0.24
N GLU A 328 7.96 -23.41 0.48
CA GLU A 328 7.38 -24.46 -0.37
C GLU A 328 5.85 -24.48 -0.29
N GLU A 329 5.26 -24.41 0.91
CA GLU A 329 3.81 -24.33 1.11
C GLU A 329 3.20 -23.08 0.42
N THR A 330 3.91 -21.96 0.47
CA THR A 330 3.52 -20.74 -0.25
C THR A 330 3.73 -20.91 -1.76
N GLY A 331 4.44 -21.95 -2.21
CA GLY A 331 4.79 -22.29 -3.59
C GLY A 331 5.88 -21.34 -4.12
N GLY A 332 6.81 -20.92 -3.28
CA GLY A 332 8.01 -20.20 -3.67
C GLY A 332 8.97 -21.09 -4.48
N VAL A 333 9.97 -20.44 -5.07
CA VAL A 333 10.98 -21.12 -5.87
C VAL A 333 12.29 -21.15 -5.08
N MET A 334 12.82 -22.34 -4.79
CA MET A 334 14.11 -22.46 -4.14
C MET A 334 15.25 -22.39 -5.14
N ALA A 335 16.36 -21.76 -4.77
CA ALA A 335 17.59 -21.75 -5.57
C ALA A 335 18.24 -23.16 -5.51
N LYS A 336 18.71 -23.63 -6.68
CA LYS A 336 19.52 -24.84 -6.79
C LYS A 336 20.95 -24.38 -7.12
N PHE A 337 21.84 -24.47 -6.13
CA PHE A 337 23.21 -23.96 -6.28
C PHE A 337 23.98 -24.66 -7.41
N LYS A 338 24.82 -23.89 -8.08
CA LYS A 338 25.76 -24.44 -9.05
C LYS A 338 26.90 -25.18 -8.32
N PRO A 339 27.55 -26.16 -9.00
CA PRO A 339 28.66 -26.93 -8.40
C PRO A 339 29.78 -26.06 -7.81
N GLU A 340 30.05 -24.92 -8.42
CA GLU A 340 31.06 -23.95 -7.96
C GLU A 340 30.71 -23.38 -6.59
N THR A 341 29.45 -22.98 -6.40
CA THR A 341 28.93 -22.47 -5.13
C THR A 341 28.97 -23.55 -4.06
N SER A 342 28.46 -24.76 -4.35
CA SER A 342 28.50 -25.89 -3.42
C SER A 342 29.95 -26.22 -3.00
N LYS A 343 30.91 -26.21 -3.93
CA LYS A 343 32.33 -26.44 -3.64
C LYS A 343 32.89 -25.40 -2.67
N VAL A 344 32.54 -24.13 -2.83
CA VAL A 344 32.96 -23.05 -1.91
C VAL A 344 32.37 -23.28 -0.53
N LEU A 345 31.05 -23.55 -0.44
CA LEU A 345 30.37 -23.81 0.83
C LEU A 345 30.97 -25.01 1.57
N HIS A 346 31.27 -26.11 0.85
CA HIS A 346 31.91 -27.28 1.42
C HIS A 346 33.32 -27.04 1.95
N LYS A 347 34.03 -26.04 1.39
CA LYS A 347 35.37 -25.64 1.87
C LYS A 347 35.29 -24.74 3.09
N LEU A 348 34.29 -23.84 3.14
CA LEU A 348 34.18 -22.82 4.19
C LEU A 348 33.55 -23.36 5.46
N LEU A 349 32.54 -24.23 5.30
CA LEU A 349 31.70 -24.68 6.40
C LEU A 349 32.06 -26.08 6.89
N PRO A 350 32.02 -26.33 8.21
CA PRO A 350 32.36 -27.63 8.78
C PRO A 350 31.35 -28.70 8.38
N PRO A 351 31.78 -30.00 8.33
CA PRO A 351 30.89 -31.09 7.91
C PRO A 351 29.64 -31.33 8.76
N ILE A 352 29.63 -30.81 9.98
CA ILE A 352 28.47 -30.91 10.89
C ILE A 352 27.33 -29.96 10.52
N THR A 353 27.57 -28.99 9.64
CA THR A 353 26.57 -28.01 9.18
C THR A 353 25.95 -28.45 7.86
N ILE A 354 24.84 -27.79 7.48
CA ILE A 354 24.19 -28.01 6.18
C ILE A 354 24.86 -27.06 5.17
N ARG A 355 25.47 -27.64 4.15
CA ARG A 355 26.28 -26.92 3.15
C ARG A 355 25.62 -26.84 1.78
N ASP A 356 24.29 -26.93 1.78
CA ASP A 356 23.41 -26.75 0.62
C ASP A 356 22.22 -25.88 1.03
N ASN A 357 21.24 -25.65 0.16
CA ASN A 357 20.09 -24.80 0.44
C ASN A 357 18.97 -25.58 1.15
N PRO A 358 18.61 -25.29 2.41
CA PRO A 358 19.06 -24.16 3.25
C PRO A 358 20.47 -24.35 3.81
N ILE A 359 21.24 -23.25 3.87
CA ILE A 359 22.58 -23.25 4.47
C ILE A 359 22.44 -23.04 5.98
N ASP A 360 23.04 -23.94 6.78
CA ASP A 360 23.26 -23.74 8.22
C ASP A 360 24.71 -23.33 8.45
N ILE A 361 24.95 -22.08 8.83
CA ILE A 361 26.31 -21.62 9.10
C ILE A 361 26.73 -21.76 10.56
N ALA A 362 25.81 -22.11 11.47
CA ALA A 362 26.03 -22.37 12.89
C ALA A 362 27.02 -21.35 13.54
N PHE A 363 27.93 -21.83 14.40
CA PHE A 363 28.96 -20.98 15.04
C PHE A 363 29.93 -20.33 14.04
N SER A 364 30.08 -20.85 12.83
CA SER A 364 30.89 -20.22 11.79
C SER A 364 30.35 -18.84 11.40
N GLY A 365 29.04 -18.61 11.57
CA GLY A 365 28.40 -17.31 11.32
C GLY A 365 28.77 -16.22 12.30
N LEU A 366 29.41 -16.54 13.43
CA LEU A 366 29.96 -15.55 14.35
C LEU A 366 31.31 -14.99 13.84
N ASN A 367 31.94 -15.67 12.88
CA ASN A 367 33.11 -15.16 12.17
C ASN A 367 32.67 -14.38 10.93
N ILE A 368 32.87 -13.06 10.96
CA ILE A 368 32.42 -12.15 9.92
C ILE A 368 33.02 -12.46 8.55
N ASP A 369 34.31 -12.90 8.50
CA ASP A 369 34.97 -13.21 7.23
C ASP A 369 34.40 -14.47 6.57
N ILE A 370 34.02 -15.48 7.37
CA ILE A 370 33.33 -16.68 6.89
C ILE A 370 31.94 -16.30 6.38
N MET A 371 31.19 -15.50 7.16
CA MET A 371 29.86 -15.02 6.75
C MET A 371 29.92 -14.25 5.44
N GLU A 372 30.87 -13.32 5.30
CA GLU A 372 31.09 -12.57 4.06
C GLU A 372 31.36 -13.51 2.89
N SER A 373 32.26 -14.46 3.05
CA SER A 373 32.62 -15.42 2.01
C SER A 373 31.43 -16.30 1.59
N VAL A 374 30.58 -16.73 2.53
CA VAL A 374 29.36 -17.49 2.26
C VAL A 374 28.36 -16.61 1.50
N LEU A 375 28.10 -15.40 1.99
CA LEU A 375 27.15 -14.46 1.36
C LEU A 375 27.60 -14.10 -0.06
N GLU A 376 28.87 -13.86 -0.29
CA GLU A 376 29.41 -13.57 -1.62
C GLU A 376 29.27 -14.77 -2.57
N ALA A 377 29.59 -15.99 -2.12
CA ALA A 377 29.45 -17.17 -2.94
C ALA A 377 27.99 -17.38 -3.38
N VAL A 378 27.04 -17.24 -2.44
CA VAL A 378 25.60 -17.35 -2.70
C VAL A 378 25.11 -16.21 -3.60
N ALA A 379 25.56 -14.98 -3.36
CA ALA A 379 25.15 -13.83 -4.15
C ALA A 379 25.64 -13.87 -5.62
N ARG A 380 26.77 -14.52 -5.88
CA ARG A 380 27.30 -14.71 -7.24
C ARG A 380 26.59 -15.83 -8.01
N ASP A 381 25.89 -16.73 -7.32
CA ASP A 381 25.17 -17.83 -7.98
C ASP A 381 23.97 -17.30 -8.80
N GLU A 382 23.94 -17.61 -10.09
CA GLU A 382 22.89 -17.15 -10.98
C GLU A 382 21.52 -17.76 -10.69
N SER A 383 21.46 -18.94 -10.04
CA SER A 383 20.22 -19.57 -9.62
C SER A 383 19.53 -18.79 -8.50
N VAL A 384 20.27 -17.94 -7.77
CA VAL A 384 19.79 -17.17 -6.65
C VAL A 384 19.22 -15.83 -7.11
N GLY A 385 17.96 -15.60 -6.85
CA GLY A 385 17.27 -14.32 -7.10
C GLY A 385 17.10 -13.47 -5.84
N LEU A 386 17.06 -14.13 -4.67
CA LEU A 386 16.81 -13.53 -3.36
C LEU A 386 17.50 -14.35 -2.27
N ILE A 387 18.04 -13.68 -1.26
CA ILE A 387 18.60 -14.30 -0.05
C ILE A 387 17.65 -14.05 1.12
N LEU A 388 17.26 -15.09 1.84
CA LEU A 388 16.60 -15.02 3.14
C LEU A 388 17.64 -15.34 4.22
N PHE A 389 18.02 -14.35 5.01
CA PHE A 389 18.94 -14.50 6.11
C PHE A 389 18.18 -14.59 7.43
N ALA A 390 18.34 -15.69 8.19
CA ALA A 390 17.62 -15.94 9.43
C ALA A 390 18.58 -16.05 10.62
N TYR A 391 18.36 -15.20 11.63
CA TYR A 391 19.20 -15.09 12.80
C TYR A 391 18.38 -14.85 14.08
N ALA A 392 18.54 -15.73 15.05
CA ALA A 392 18.06 -15.53 16.42
C ALA A 392 19.26 -15.20 17.33
N ALA A 393 19.32 -13.97 17.83
CA ALA A 393 20.38 -13.55 18.73
C ALA A 393 20.16 -14.09 20.14
N ALA A 394 21.25 -14.47 20.80
CA ALA A 394 21.26 -14.90 22.20
C ALA A 394 22.42 -14.21 22.96
N PRO A 395 22.27 -12.94 23.29
CA PRO A 395 23.30 -12.21 24.00
C PRO A 395 23.62 -12.82 25.38
N PRO A 396 24.89 -12.76 25.84
CA PRO A 396 26.04 -12.14 25.17
C PRO A 396 26.76 -13.05 24.18
N THR A 397 26.41 -14.35 24.11
CA THR A 397 27.22 -15.38 23.47
C THR A 397 27.02 -15.40 21.94
N TRP A 398 25.76 -15.26 21.50
CA TRP A 398 25.38 -15.29 20.08
C TRP A 398 24.98 -13.90 19.65
N THR A 399 25.98 -13.03 19.46
CA THR A 399 25.75 -11.66 19.02
C THR A 399 26.72 -11.30 17.90
N ILE A 400 26.18 -10.83 16.80
CA ILE A 400 26.96 -10.28 15.70
C ILE A 400 26.67 -8.78 15.67
N PRO A 401 27.70 -7.92 15.65
CA PRO A 401 27.50 -6.48 15.56
C PRO A 401 26.64 -6.11 14.34
N SER A 402 25.60 -5.36 14.55
CA SER A 402 24.65 -4.97 13.49
C SER A 402 25.33 -4.16 12.39
N GLU A 403 26.29 -3.31 12.75
CA GLU A 403 27.07 -2.51 11.79
C GLU A 403 27.91 -3.40 10.85
N ALA A 404 28.44 -4.51 11.34
CA ALA A 404 29.20 -5.46 10.51
C ALA A 404 28.28 -6.16 9.49
N ILE A 405 27.10 -6.65 9.94
CA ILE A 405 26.13 -7.30 9.06
C ILE A 405 25.56 -6.32 8.03
N SER A 406 25.19 -5.11 8.45
CA SER A 406 24.61 -4.11 7.56
C SER A 406 25.58 -3.69 6.47
N SER A 407 26.85 -3.54 6.81
CA SER A 407 27.91 -3.27 5.84
C SER A 407 28.05 -4.39 4.81
N LEU A 408 27.97 -5.65 5.24
CA LEU A 408 28.01 -6.80 4.32
C LEU A 408 26.82 -6.79 3.34
N PHE A 409 25.61 -6.65 3.86
CA PHE A 409 24.40 -6.65 3.01
C PHE A 409 24.36 -5.44 2.07
N GLY A 410 24.88 -4.28 2.47
CA GLY A 410 24.98 -3.10 1.63
C GLY A 410 25.85 -3.28 0.38
N ARG A 411 26.82 -4.23 0.41
CA ARG A 411 27.71 -4.57 -0.72
C ARG A 411 27.14 -5.64 -1.66
N ILE A 412 26.08 -6.36 -1.24
CA ILE A 412 25.48 -7.41 -2.03
C ILE A 412 24.45 -6.83 -3.00
N GLU A 413 24.59 -7.13 -4.29
CA GLU A 413 23.64 -6.68 -5.30
C GLU A 413 22.30 -7.46 -5.31
N LYS A 414 22.28 -8.66 -4.77
CA LYS A 414 21.05 -9.48 -4.68
C LYS A 414 20.13 -8.93 -3.59
N PRO A 415 18.81 -8.98 -3.78
CA PRO A 415 17.85 -8.69 -2.72
C PRO A 415 18.11 -9.59 -1.50
N VAL A 416 18.11 -9.01 -0.31
CA VAL A 416 18.22 -9.73 0.97
C VAL A 416 17.02 -9.39 1.83
N ILE A 417 16.39 -10.40 2.41
CA ILE A 417 15.38 -10.27 3.47
C ILE A 417 16.00 -10.81 4.75
N VAL A 418 15.86 -10.09 5.86
CA VAL A 418 16.39 -10.53 7.14
C VAL A 418 15.27 -10.88 8.11
N VAL A 419 15.43 -12.03 8.76
CA VAL A 419 14.72 -12.36 9.99
C VAL A 419 15.67 -12.17 11.15
N TYR A 420 15.28 -11.30 12.09
CA TYR A 420 16.04 -11.09 13.31
C TYR A 420 15.15 -11.25 14.53
N SER A 421 15.48 -12.20 15.37
CA SER A 421 14.79 -12.45 16.63
C SER A 421 15.69 -12.11 17.80
N SER A 422 15.23 -11.17 18.65
CA SER A 422 15.90 -10.71 19.87
C SER A 422 14.88 -10.02 20.78
N THR A 423 15.35 -9.28 21.81
CA THR A 423 14.48 -8.36 22.56
C THR A 423 13.91 -7.29 21.64
N MET A 424 12.78 -6.68 22.03
CA MET A 424 12.14 -5.64 21.21
C MET A 424 13.02 -4.41 21.00
N GLU A 425 13.87 -4.07 21.95
CA GLU A 425 14.80 -2.94 21.86
C GLU A 425 15.90 -3.24 20.85
N ASP A 426 16.56 -4.39 20.97
CA ASP A 426 17.58 -4.84 20.04
C ASP A 426 17.04 -4.99 18.62
N PHE A 427 15.82 -5.55 18.49
CA PHE A 427 15.17 -5.70 17.20
C PHE A 427 14.94 -4.34 16.51
N ARG A 428 14.46 -3.33 17.25
CA ARG A 428 14.23 -1.99 16.67
C ARG A 428 15.52 -1.36 16.19
N LYS A 429 16.59 -1.45 16.99
CA LYS A 429 17.91 -0.93 16.63
C LYS A 429 18.44 -1.64 15.38
N PHE A 430 18.51 -2.96 15.42
CA PHE A 430 18.99 -3.80 14.30
C PHE A 430 18.19 -3.54 13.03
N LYS A 431 16.85 -3.53 13.12
CA LYS A 431 15.96 -3.23 12.00
C LYS A 431 16.25 -1.87 11.38
N SER A 432 16.38 -0.82 12.21
CA SER A 432 16.66 0.54 11.73
C SER A 432 17.96 0.60 10.92
N GLU A 433 19.00 -0.06 11.38
CA GLU A 433 20.29 -0.13 10.69
C GLU A 433 20.18 -0.90 9.37
N MET A 434 19.56 -2.08 9.36
CA MET A 434 19.38 -2.89 8.15
C MET A 434 18.56 -2.13 7.08
N GLU A 435 17.45 -1.54 7.48
CA GLU A 435 16.55 -0.84 6.57
C GLU A 435 17.16 0.44 5.99
N HIS A 436 18.11 1.08 6.71
CA HIS A 436 18.93 2.17 6.17
C HIS A 436 19.73 1.74 4.93
N PHE A 437 20.20 0.49 4.88
CA PHE A 437 20.90 -0.10 3.74
C PHE A 437 19.94 -0.74 2.70
N GLY A 438 18.63 -0.58 2.85
CA GLY A 438 17.63 -1.14 1.94
C GLY A 438 17.38 -2.63 2.13
N VAL A 439 17.61 -3.16 3.34
CA VAL A 439 17.43 -4.56 3.71
C VAL A 439 16.18 -4.69 4.59
N PRO A 440 15.01 -5.12 4.03
CA PRO A 440 13.80 -5.28 4.80
C PRO A 440 13.97 -6.34 5.90
N THR A 441 13.67 -5.94 7.13
CA THR A 441 13.88 -6.76 8.33
C THR A 441 12.57 -7.03 9.05
N TYR A 442 12.39 -8.28 9.46
CA TYR A 442 11.20 -8.79 10.13
C TYR A 442 11.56 -9.54 11.41
N SER A 443 10.70 -9.44 12.43
CA SER A 443 10.81 -10.23 13.65
C SER A 443 10.18 -11.62 13.53
N SER A 444 9.31 -11.84 12.54
CA SER A 444 8.62 -13.11 12.30
C SER A 444 9.23 -13.84 11.11
N LEU A 445 9.68 -15.08 11.34
CA LEU A 445 10.17 -15.98 10.29
C LEU A 445 9.07 -16.25 9.25
N GLU A 446 7.85 -16.51 9.72
CA GLU A 446 6.71 -16.79 8.85
C GLU A 446 6.42 -15.64 7.88
N ARG A 447 6.38 -14.41 8.38
CA ARG A 447 6.17 -13.22 7.54
C ARG A 447 7.26 -13.09 6.48
N ALA A 448 8.52 -13.16 6.88
CA ALA A 448 9.67 -12.99 5.98
C ALA A 448 9.74 -14.11 4.92
N ALA A 449 9.52 -15.37 5.31
CA ALA A 449 9.54 -16.53 4.40
C ALA A 449 8.40 -16.45 3.37
N LYS A 450 7.18 -16.07 3.78
CA LYS A 450 6.06 -15.83 2.86
C LYS A 450 6.39 -14.71 1.85
N ILE A 451 6.97 -13.60 2.31
CA ILE A 451 7.38 -12.50 1.42
C ILE A 451 8.46 -12.95 0.45
N ALA A 452 9.46 -13.70 0.91
CA ALA A 452 10.50 -14.27 0.05
C ALA A 452 9.90 -15.18 -1.04
N ALA A 453 8.97 -16.06 -0.66
CA ALA A 453 8.25 -16.92 -1.59
C ALA A 453 7.46 -16.14 -2.64
N MET A 454 6.71 -15.12 -2.23
CA MET A 454 5.92 -14.28 -3.14
C MET A 454 6.81 -13.52 -4.13
N ILE A 455 7.94 -12.99 -3.68
CA ILE A 455 8.89 -12.25 -4.53
C ILE A 455 9.56 -13.18 -5.53
N SER A 456 9.93 -14.41 -5.12
CA SER A 456 10.53 -15.39 -6.04
C SER A 456 9.57 -15.78 -7.16
N LYS A 457 8.27 -15.93 -6.87
CA LYS A 457 7.23 -16.14 -7.89
C LYS A 457 7.09 -14.94 -8.83
N TYR A 458 7.02 -13.74 -8.25
CA TYR A 458 6.87 -12.52 -9.01
C TYR A 458 8.03 -12.29 -9.98
N SER A 459 9.25 -12.56 -9.55
CA SER A 459 10.44 -12.45 -10.41
C SER A 459 10.34 -13.34 -11.63
N LYS A 460 9.81 -14.56 -11.47
CA LYS A 460 9.59 -15.50 -12.57
C LYS A 460 8.50 -15.01 -13.54
N GLN A 461 7.41 -14.43 -13.02
CA GLN A 461 6.36 -13.83 -13.85
C GLN A 461 6.88 -12.65 -14.69
N LEU A 462 7.65 -11.72 -14.06
CA LEU A 462 8.24 -10.58 -14.77
C LEU A 462 9.16 -11.02 -15.91
N SER A 463 9.89 -12.12 -15.76
CA SER A 463 10.76 -12.66 -16.81
C SER A 463 9.95 -13.23 -17.97
N ALA A 464 8.79 -13.84 -17.70
CA ALA A 464 7.89 -14.35 -18.74
C ALA A 464 7.23 -13.21 -19.56
N TYR A 465 6.86 -12.09 -18.91
CA TYR A 465 6.30 -10.92 -19.60
C TYR A 465 7.30 -10.15 -20.49
N LYS A 466 8.61 -10.31 -20.26
CA LYS A 466 9.66 -9.66 -21.08
C LYS A 466 10.08 -10.48 -22.29
N LEU A 467 9.65 -11.74 -22.40
CA LEU A 467 9.95 -12.67 -23.48
C LEU A 467 8.80 -12.81 -24.49
N GLY A 468 7.66 -12.18 -24.26
CA GLY A 468 6.52 -12.09 -25.18
C GLY A 468 6.26 -10.65 -25.63
#